data_d7c3f1de2282a26589e31156de15669e
#
_entry.id   d7c3f1de2282a26589e31156de15669e
#
_cell.length_a   1.000
_cell.length_b   1.000
_cell.length_c   1.000
_cell.angle_alpha   90.00
_cell.angle_beta   90.00
_cell.angle_gamma   90.00
#
_symmetry.space_group_name_H-M   'P 1'
#
loop_
_entity.id
_entity.type
_entity.pdbx_description
1 polymer ?
#
loop_
_entity_poly.entity_id
_entity_poly.type
_entity_poly.pdbx_seq_one_letter_code
_entity_poly.pdbx_strand_id
1 'polypeptide(L)'
;MHPKQRLENHYLEQRRVQFDFSNTPEYWIYDNPFATHLVNAVHLILPVGELWMCRSFNEALPYVKDEKLRADVKGFVHQEAHHASANKLAQDYLRHYNYDIDEFLVSLDNIFKQINVAPFGLTLSSTLAYRWLTMRIGIAAAAEHFTTMLGTWCLENQPWQNKTADKMMSDLMTWHLAEEVEHRSVAFDLYMHLCGEENKIFAYLQRQMIMLAVAPGFTFAIYQCFKELARQDTQTKRYQNYGLLRSLAQMAIENARSKQVPSFFSVVFSLKHWLKPSYHPYYEGDTLKALQVINNSPAVKALTQLRVC
;
A
#
# COMPACT_ATOMS: atom_id res chain seq x y z
N MET A 1 -3.13 27.00 8.33
CA MET A 1 -3.72 25.69 7.99
C MET A 1 -4.67 25.32 9.12
N HIS A 2 -5.96 25.19 8.88
CA HIS A 2 -6.91 24.69 9.87
C HIS A 2 -6.48 23.26 10.28
N PRO A 3 -6.49 22.93 11.58
CA PRO A 3 -6.27 21.56 12.02
C PRO A 3 -7.39 20.72 11.37
N LYS A 4 -7.02 19.75 10.53
CA LYS A 4 -7.96 18.79 9.98
C LYS A 4 -8.61 18.10 11.19
N GLN A 5 -9.91 18.22 11.34
CA GLN A 5 -10.64 17.68 12.48
C GLN A 5 -10.58 16.15 12.40
N ARG A 6 -10.08 15.50 13.45
CA ARG A 6 -10.20 14.05 13.60
C ARG A 6 -11.70 13.72 13.58
N LEU A 7 -12.10 12.80 12.71
CA LEU A 7 -13.46 12.26 12.74
C LEU A 7 -13.53 11.31 13.95
N GLU A 8 -13.80 11.87 15.13
CA GLU A 8 -13.69 11.17 16.43
C GLU A 8 -14.54 9.89 16.53
N ASN A 9 -15.57 9.78 15.68
CA ASN A 9 -16.50 8.65 15.65
C ASN A 9 -16.42 7.87 14.31
N HIS A 10 -15.39 8.06 13.52
CA HIS A 10 -15.23 7.29 12.29
C HIS A 10 -14.67 5.89 12.60
N TYR A 11 -15.35 4.87 12.09
CA TYR A 11 -14.93 3.47 12.10
C TYR A 11 -14.67 3.01 10.68
N LEU A 12 -13.64 2.19 10.48
CA LEU A 12 -13.33 1.63 9.17
C LEU A 12 -14.43 0.66 8.73
N GLU A 13 -15.02 0.94 7.58
CA GLU A 13 -16.08 0.12 7.01
C GLU A 13 -15.52 -1.03 6.18
N GLN A 14 -16.18 -2.18 6.23
CA GLN A 14 -15.88 -3.31 5.35
C GLN A 14 -16.63 -3.17 4.04
N ARG A 15 -15.90 -2.93 2.95
CA ARG A 15 -16.47 -2.80 1.60
C ARG A 15 -16.01 -4.00 0.75
N ARG A 16 -16.90 -4.99 0.60
CA ARG A 16 -16.62 -6.22 -0.18
C ARG A 16 -16.86 -5.98 -1.67
N VAL A 17 -16.09 -5.06 -2.23
CA VAL A 17 -16.16 -4.72 -3.66
C VAL A 17 -15.74 -5.91 -4.54
N GLN A 18 -16.30 -5.94 -5.75
CA GLN A 18 -15.95 -6.94 -6.75
C GLN A 18 -15.50 -6.24 -8.03
N PHE A 19 -14.48 -6.76 -8.66
CA PHE A 19 -13.93 -6.26 -9.90
C PHE A 19 -13.92 -7.38 -10.95
N ASP A 20 -14.20 -7.02 -12.21
CA ASP A 20 -14.13 -7.91 -13.36
C ASP A 20 -13.23 -7.28 -14.42
N PHE A 21 -12.06 -7.86 -14.62
CA PHE A 21 -11.05 -7.38 -15.57
C PHE A 21 -11.10 -8.09 -16.92
N SER A 22 -12.16 -8.88 -17.22
CA SER A 22 -12.29 -9.66 -18.45
C SER A 22 -12.23 -8.82 -19.74
N ASN A 23 -12.61 -7.54 -19.66
CA ASN A 23 -12.59 -6.59 -20.76
C ASN A 23 -11.53 -5.49 -20.59
N THR A 24 -10.67 -5.54 -19.59
CA THR A 24 -9.60 -4.59 -19.35
C THR A 24 -8.48 -4.81 -20.36
N PRO A 25 -8.06 -3.79 -21.14
CA PRO A 25 -6.99 -3.95 -22.13
C PRO A 25 -5.63 -4.13 -21.47
N GLU A 26 -4.67 -4.76 -22.19
CA GLU A 26 -3.31 -5.02 -21.70
C GLU A 26 -2.62 -3.74 -21.18
N TYR A 27 -2.77 -2.63 -21.89
CA TYR A 27 -2.30 -1.32 -21.44
C TYR A 27 -3.50 -0.51 -20.96
N TRP A 28 -3.90 -0.75 -19.72
CA TRP A 28 -5.07 -0.10 -19.15
C TRP A 28 -4.89 1.40 -18.90
N ILE A 29 -3.64 1.90 -18.79
CA ILE A 29 -3.30 3.32 -18.96
C ILE A 29 -3.00 3.50 -20.44
N TYR A 30 -3.94 4.13 -21.17
CA TYR A 30 -3.92 4.18 -22.60
C TYR A 30 -2.67 4.89 -23.13
N ASP A 31 -2.09 4.34 -24.20
CA ASP A 31 -0.88 4.85 -24.87
C ASP A 31 0.36 4.99 -23.96
N ASN A 32 0.34 4.34 -22.77
CA ASN A 32 1.41 4.42 -21.79
C ASN A 32 1.78 3.06 -21.15
N PRO A 33 2.46 2.17 -21.90
CA PRO A 33 2.88 0.87 -21.35
C PRO A 33 3.80 0.98 -20.14
N PHE A 34 4.66 2.02 -20.07
CA PHE A 34 5.53 2.23 -18.91
C PHE A 34 4.71 2.50 -17.64
N ALA A 35 3.77 3.44 -17.69
CA ALA A 35 2.92 3.76 -16.55
C ALA A 35 2.05 2.55 -16.17
N THR A 36 1.48 1.83 -17.16
CA THR A 36 0.72 0.60 -16.93
C THR A 36 1.53 -0.41 -16.11
N HIS A 37 2.74 -0.75 -16.52
CA HIS A 37 3.55 -1.74 -15.80
C HIS A 37 4.09 -1.23 -14.47
N LEU A 38 4.36 0.08 -14.34
CA LEU A 38 4.77 0.63 -13.06
C LEU A 38 3.65 0.53 -12.02
N VAL A 39 2.39 0.75 -12.42
CA VAL A 39 1.24 0.55 -11.53
C VAL A 39 0.94 -0.95 -11.35
N ASN A 40 1.00 -1.76 -12.41
CA ASN A 40 0.83 -3.21 -12.32
C ASN A 40 1.86 -3.87 -11.38
N ALA A 41 3.06 -3.28 -11.22
CA ALA A 41 4.07 -3.76 -10.26
C ALA A 41 3.52 -3.81 -8.82
N VAL A 42 2.59 -2.92 -8.49
CA VAL A 42 1.90 -2.88 -7.19
C VAL A 42 1.07 -4.15 -6.97
N HIS A 43 0.36 -4.64 -8.02
CA HIS A 43 -0.44 -5.87 -7.94
C HIS A 43 0.39 -7.14 -7.67
N LEU A 44 1.71 -7.11 -7.92
CA LEU A 44 2.57 -8.26 -7.61
C LEU A 44 2.92 -8.32 -6.12
N ILE A 45 3.17 -7.19 -5.47
CA ILE A 45 3.66 -7.15 -4.10
C ILE A 45 2.55 -6.98 -3.06
N LEU A 46 1.48 -6.24 -3.36
CA LEU A 46 0.45 -5.91 -2.38
C LEU A 46 -0.21 -7.15 -1.77
N PRO A 47 -0.70 -8.15 -2.53
CA PRO A 47 -1.43 -9.27 -1.92
C PRO A 47 -0.65 -10.00 -0.84
N VAL A 48 0.65 -10.22 -1.04
CA VAL A 48 1.49 -10.91 -0.06
C VAL A 48 1.84 -10.00 1.11
N GLY A 49 2.09 -8.70 0.86
CA GLY A 49 2.37 -7.70 1.89
C GLY A 49 1.18 -7.45 2.80
N GLU A 50 0.00 -7.23 2.23
CA GLU A 50 -1.26 -6.99 2.94
C GLU A 50 -1.67 -8.21 3.79
N LEU A 51 -1.58 -9.42 3.25
CA LEU A 51 -1.82 -10.64 4.04
C LEU A 51 -0.78 -10.87 5.13
N TRP A 52 0.46 -10.43 4.94
CA TRP A 52 1.47 -10.43 5.99
C TRP A 52 1.12 -9.42 7.09
N MET A 53 0.65 -8.22 6.74
CA MET A 53 0.14 -7.23 7.69
C MET A 53 -1.06 -7.79 8.47
N CYS A 54 -2.06 -8.36 7.80
CA CYS A 54 -3.20 -9.00 8.46
C CYS A 54 -2.78 -10.01 9.53
N ARG A 55 -1.80 -10.88 9.23
CA ARG A 55 -1.27 -11.86 10.19
C ARG A 55 -0.61 -11.19 11.40
N SER A 56 0.26 -10.20 11.14
CA SER A 56 0.99 -9.48 12.20
C SER A 56 0.04 -8.68 13.11
N PHE A 57 -0.98 -8.05 12.54
CA PHE A 57 -1.98 -7.27 13.28
C PHE A 57 -2.89 -8.16 14.12
N ASN A 58 -3.33 -9.32 13.60
CA ASN A 58 -4.07 -10.30 14.37
C ASN A 58 -3.26 -10.85 15.55
N GLU A 59 -1.95 -11.08 15.37
CA GLU A 59 -1.04 -11.48 16.45
C GLU A 59 -0.88 -10.38 17.50
N ALA A 60 -1.00 -9.11 17.13
CA ALA A 60 -0.92 -7.97 18.04
C ALA A 60 -2.20 -7.71 18.84
N LEU A 61 -3.39 -8.13 18.36
CA LEU A 61 -4.68 -7.85 18.98
C LEU A 61 -4.76 -8.19 20.48
N PRO A 62 -4.20 -9.32 20.99
CA PRO A 62 -4.22 -9.63 22.42
C PRO A 62 -3.54 -8.58 23.31
N TYR A 63 -2.61 -7.81 22.75
CA TYR A 63 -1.86 -6.77 23.48
C TYR A 63 -2.53 -5.39 23.42
N VAL A 64 -3.56 -5.20 22.59
CA VAL A 64 -4.26 -3.91 22.45
C VAL A 64 -5.31 -3.78 23.53
N LYS A 65 -5.10 -2.82 24.46
CA LYS A 65 -6.00 -2.55 25.58
C LYS A 65 -7.06 -1.49 25.24
N ASP A 66 -6.72 -0.54 24.40
CA ASP A 66 -7.63 0.51 23.96
C ASP A 66 -8.69 -0.07 23.02
N GLU A 67 -9.97 0.11 23.36
CA GLU A 67 -11.10 -0.48 22.61
C GLU A 67 -11.26 0.15 21.22
N LYS A 68 -11.03 1.48 21.11
CA LYS A 68 -11.11 2.17 19.81
C LYS A 68 -10.00 1.68 18.87
N LEU A 69 -8.75 1.64 19.36
CA LEU A 69 -7.64 1.11 18.59
C LEU A 69 -7.87 -0.36 18.21
N ARG A 70 -8.41 -1.17 19.12
CA ARG A 70 -8.77 -2.56 18.82
C ARG A 70 -9.80 -2.68 17.70
N ALA A 71 -10.79 -1.80 17.68
CA ALA A 71 -11.80 -1.75 16.62
C ALA A 71 -11.17 -1.31 15.29
N ASP A 72 -10.31 -0.30 15.32
CA ASP A 72 -9.59 0.21 14.14
C ASP A 72 -8.66 -0.87 13.55
N VAL A 73 -7.91 -1.59 14.38
CA VAL A 73 -7.05 -2.72 13.96
C VAL A 73 -7.88 -3.82 13.29
N LYS A 74 -9.05 -4.16 13.82
CA LYS A 74 -9.94 -5.14 13.17
C LYS A 74 -10.47 -4.63 11.84
N GLY A 75 -10.87 -3.35 11.76
CA GLY A 75 -11.30 -2.71 10.52
C GLY A 75 -10.21 -2.74 9.46
N PHE A 76 -8.99 -2.34 9.84
CA PHE A 76 -7.80 -2.39 9.00
C PHE A 76 -7.56 -3.80 8.44
N VAL A 77 -7.52 -4.84 9.30
CA VAL A 77 -7.32 -6.22 8.85
C VAL A 77 -8.37 -6.66 7.82
N HIS A 78 -9.62 -6.19 7.96
CA HIS A 78 -10.66 -6.50 6.99
C HIS A 78 -10.47 -5.77 5.66
N GLN A 79 -10.11 -4.48 5.66
CA GLN A 79 -9.83 -3.72 4.45
C GLN A 79 -8.62 -4.32 3.70
N GLU A 80 -7.50 -4.57 4.40
CA GLU A 80 -6.30 -5.18 3.83
C GLU A 80 -6.54 -6.57 3.22
N ALA A 81 -7.37 -7.41 3.87
CA ALA A 81 -7.74 -8.70 3.30
C ALA A 81 -8.54 -8.56 1.99
N HIS A 82 -9.34 -7.49 1.86
CA HIS A 82 -10.07 -7.18 0.62
C HIS A 82 -9.16 -6.60 -0.46
N HIS A 83 -8.23 -5.71 -0.08
CA HIS A 83 -7.18 -5.20 -0.97
C HIS A 83 -6.39 -6.35 -1.58
N ALA A 84 -5.91 -7.29 -0.74
CA ALA A 84 -5.21 -8.48 -1.21
C ALA A 84 -6.04 -9.31 -2.20
N SER A 85 -7.33 -9.50 -1.93
CA SER A 85 -8.23 -10.26 -2.81
C SER A 85 -8.44 -9.55 -4.15
N ALA A 86 -8.66 -8.24 -4.15
CA ALA A 86 -8.86 -7.44 -5.35
C ALA A 86 -7.58 -7.39 -6.22
N ASN A 87 -6.43 -7.22 -5.58
CA ASN A 87 -5.14 -7.23 -6.29
C ASN A 87 -4.78 -8.62 -6.86
N LYS A 88 -5.26 -9.73 -6.26
CA LYS A 88 -5.13 -11.07 -6.86
C LYS A 88 -5.91 -11.20 -8.16
N LEU A 89 -7.09 -10.60 -8.27
CA LEU A 89 -7.83 -10.56 -9.55
C LEU A 89 -7.02 -9.79 -10.62
N ALA A 90 -6.30 -8.73 -10.23
CA ALA A 90 -5.39 -8.04 -11.14
C ALA A 90 -4.16 -8.89 -11.53
N GLN A 91 -3.70 -9.82 -10.66
CA GLN A 91 -2.70 -10.83 -11.05
C GLN A 91 -3.27 -11.80 -12.10
N ASP A 92 -4.55 -12.19 -12.00
CA ASP A 92 -5.20 -13.03 -12.99
C ASP A 92 -5.37 -12.30 -14.33
N TYR A 93 -5.63 -11.00 -14.31
CA TYR A 93 -5.59 -10.14 -15.50
C TYR A 93 -4.20 -10.17 -16.16
N LEU A 94 -3.10 -10.09 -15.40
CA LEU A 94 -1.75 -10.20 -15.97
C LEU A 94 -1.52 -11.57 -16.62
N ARG A 95 -1.96 -12.67 -15.97
CA ARG A 95 -1.88 -14.03 -16.56
C ARG A 95 -2.69 -14.15 -17.85
N HIS A 96 -3.86 -13.48 -17.94
CA HIS A 96 -4.68 -13.44 -19.14
C HIS A 96 -3.90 -12.88 -20.34
N TYR A 97 -2.99 -11.91 -20.11
CA TYR A 97 -2.09 -11.37 -21.12
C TYR A 97 -0.74 -12.11 -21.21
N ASN A 98 -0.68 -13.35 -20.70
CA ASN A 98 0.48 -14.25 -20.76
C ASN A 98 1.73 -13.75 -20.03
N TYR A 99 1.57 -12.90 -19.00
CA TYR A 99 2.66 -12.60 -18.09
C TYR A 99 2.89 -13.78 -17.15
N ASP A 100 4.07 -14.38 -17.23
CA ASP A 100 4.51 -15.44 -16.32
C ASP A 100 5.04 -14.81 -15.04
N ILE A 101 4.19 -14.77 -14.01
CA ILE A 101 4.48 -14.12 -12.74
C ILE A 101 4.58 -15.10 -11.56
N ASP A 102 4.27 -16.38 -11.75
CA ASP A 102 4.05 -17.31 -10.64
C ASP A 102 5.31 -17.61 -9.83
N GLU A 103 6.45 -17.87 -10.49
CA GLU A 103 7.72 -18.06 -9.77
C GLU A 103 8.16 -16.79 -9.04
N PHE A 104 7.90 -15.64 -9.62
CA PHE A 104 8.21 -14.35 -8.98
C PHE A 104 7.34 -14.12 -7.73
N LEU A 105 6.04 -14.43 -7.80
CA LEU A 105 5.11 -14.36 -6.65
C LEU A 105 5.53 -15.31 -5.52
N VAL A 106 5.96 -16.53 -5.85
CA VAL A 106 6.51 -17.48 -4.86
C VAL A 106 7.76 -16.91 -4.18
N SER A 107 8.62 -16.23 -4.93
CA SER A 107 9.82 -15.58 -4.38
C SER A 107 9.46 -14.45 -3.41
N LEU A 108 8.47 -13.61 -3.76
CA LEU A 108 7.96 -12.56 -2.88
C LEU A 108 7.33 -13.14 -1.61
N ASP A 109 6.49 -14.16 -1.72
CA ASP A 109 5.87 -14.83 -0.57
C ASP A 109 6.91 -15.40 0.40
N ASN A 110 8.00 -15.98 -0.13
CA ASN A 110 9.09 -16.48 0.68
C ASN A 110 9.82 -15.36 1.46
N ILE A 111 9.99 -14.18 0.88
CA ILE A 111 10.56 -13.02 1.58
C ILE A 111 9.67 -12.62 2.77
N PHE A 112 8.37 -12.46 2.55
CA PHE A 112 7.43 -12.10 3.62
C PHE A 112 7.28 -13.19 4.68
N LYS A 113 7.36 -14.48 4.31
CA LYS A 113 7.43 -15.58 5.27
C LYS A 113 8.65 -15.48 6.18
N GLN A 114 9.81 -15.12 5.63
CA GLN A 114 11.04 -14.94 6.42
C GLN A 114 10.94 -13.78 7.42
N ILE A 115 10.20 -12.70 7.09
CA ILE A 115 9.97 -11.60 8.02
C ILE A 115 9.05 -12.04 9.19
N ASN A 116 8.19 -13.04 9.00
CA ASN A 116 7.34 -13.55 10.08
C ASN A 116 8.08 -14.41 11.09
N VAL A 117 9.09 -15.17 10.65
CA VAL A 117 9.91 -15.98 11.55
C VAL A 117 10.90 -15.13 12.34
N ALA A 118 11.27 -15.60 13.50
CA ALA A 118 12.31 -14.98 14.27
C ALA A 118 13.62 -14.87 13.45
N PRO A 119 14.40 -13.79 13.60
CA PRO A 119 15.67 -13.64 12.92
C PRO A 119 16.56 -14.89 13.13
N PHE A 120 17.16 -15.37 12.05
CA PHE A 120 18.04 -16.57 12.05
C PHE A 120 17.37 -17.86 12.52
N GLY A 121 16.03 -17.96 12.49
CA GLY A 121 15.30 -19.16 12.95
C GLY A 121 15.41 -19.44 14.46
N LEU A 122 15.73 -18.42 15.27
CA LEU A 122 15.92 -18.57 16.71
C LEU A 122 14.58 -18.77 17.44
N THR A 123 14.58 -19.62 18.46
CA THR A 123 13.48 -19.68 19.42
C THR A 123 13.56 -18.46 20.33
N LEU A 124 12.59 -17.55 20.22
CA LEU A 124 12.57 -16.33 21.01
C LEU A 124 11.89 -16.58 22.37
N SER A 125 12.44 -15.96 23.43
CA SER A 125 11.68 -15.79 24.67
C SER A 125 10.43 -14.93 24.45
N SER A 126 9.43 -15.00 25.36
CA SER A 126 8.19 -14.20 25.25
C SER A 126 8.47 -12.70 25.07
N THR A 127 9.44 -12.15 25.79
CA THR A 127 9.85 -10.75 25.67
C THR A 127 10.43 -10.42 24.30
N LEU A 128 11.29 -11.28 23.76
CA LEU A 128 11.90 -11.07 22.43
C LEU A 128 10.87 -11.27 21.31
N ALA A 129 9.95 -12.23 21.48
CA ALA A 129 8.83 -12.42 20.54
C ALA A 129 7.93 -11.17 20.46
N TYR A 130 7.60 -10.58 21.62
CA TYR A 130 6.85 -9.32 21.67
C TYR A 130 7.60 -8.16 20.98
N ARG A 131 8.90 -8.02 21.24
CA ARG A 131 9.73 -6.98 20.57
C ARG A 131 9.81 -7.21 19.07
N TRP A 132 9.90 -8.46 18.63
CA TRP A 132 9.91 -8.80 17.21
C TRP A 132 8.55 -8.49 16.55
N LEU A 133 7.44 -8.78 17.23
CA LEU A 133 6.10 -8.39 16.79
C LEU A 133 6.00 -6.86 16.68
N THR A 134 6.43 -6.11 17.70
CA THR A 134 6.45 -4.64 17.67
C THR A 134 7.26 -4.11 16.48
N MET A 135 8.41 -4.73 16.17
CA MET A 135 9.21 -4.35 15.00
C MET A 135 8.46 -4.62 13.69
N ARG A 136 7.77 -5.76 13.55
CA ARG A 136 6.95 -6.07 12.36
C ARG A 136 5.82 -5.05 12.17
N ILE A 137 5.15 -4.65 13.24
CA ILE A 137 4.14 -3.58 13.17
C ILE A 137 4.78 -2.24 12.79
N GLY A 138 6.00 -1.95 13.27
CA GLY A 138 6.76 -0.76 12.84
C GLY A 138 7.14 -0.80 11.34
N ILE A 139 7.47 -1.97 10.79
CA ILE A 139 7.72 -2.16 9.35
C ILE A 139 6.43 -1.91 8.56
N ALA A 140 5.28 -2.44 9.03
CA ALA A 140 3.98 -2.16 8.43
C ALA A 140 3.66 -0.66 8.46
N ALA A 141 3.85 0.02 9.60
CA ALA A 141 3.62 1.47 9.71
C ALA A 141 4.51 2.29 8.76
N ALA A 142 5.73 1.83 8.49
CA ALA A 142 6.62 2.48 7.52
C ALA A 142 6.17 2.21 6.06
N ALA A 143 5.65 1.02 5.75
CA ALA A 143 5.05 0.72 4.44
C ALA A 143 3.78 1.55 4.21
N GLU A 144 2.89 1.61 5.22
CA GLU A 144 1.67 2.42 5.22
C GLU A 144 1.92 3.92 4.99
N HIS A 145 3.07 4.44 5.39
CA HIS A 145 3.45 5.81 5.04
C HIS A 145 3.55 6.00 3.51
N PHE A 146 4.07 5.01 2.77
CA PHE A 146 4.19 5.10 1.31
C PHE A 146 2.84 4.92 0.62
N THR A 147 2.00 3.98 1.08
CA THR A 147 0.66 3.78 0.50
C THR A 147 -0.23 5.00 0.76
N THR A 148 -0.19 5.58 1.96
CA THR A 148 -0.85 6.84 2.30
C THR A 148 -0.41 7.99 1.40
N MET A 149 0.90 8.11 1.14
CA MET A 149 1.44 9.13 0.26
C MET A 149 0.98 8.94 -1.19
N LEU A 150 0.98 7.69 -1.68
CA LEU A 150 0.46 7.35 -3.01
C LEU A 150 -1.04 7.63 -3.09
N GLY A 151 -1.80 7.29 -2.05
CA GLY A 151 -3.21 7.59 -1.94
C GLY A 151 -3.49 9.09 -1.97
N THR A 152 -2.75 9.87 -1.18
CA THR A 152 -2.87 11.34 -1.17
C THR A 152 -2.59 11.93 -2.56
N TRP A 153 -1.50 11.47 -3.22
CA TRP A 153 -1.18 11.88 -4.58
C TRP A 153 -2.31 11.52 -5.57
N CYS A 154 -2.85 10.32 -5.48
CA CYS A 154 -3.94 9.87 -6.34
C CYS A 154 -5.19 10.73 -6.16
N LEU A 155 -5.59 11.00 -4.91
CA LEU A 155 -6.73 11.85 -4.59
C LEU A 155 -6.56 13.29 -5.08
N GLU A 156 -5.35 13.84 -5.06
CA GLU A 156 -5.06 15.21 -5.48
C GLU A 156 -4.98 15.36 -7.00
N ASN A 157 -4.39 14.39 -7.70
CA ASN A 157 -4.08 14.48 -9.13
C ASN A 157 -5.08 13.76 -10.03
N GLN A 158 -5.85 12.78 -9.51
CA GLN A 158 -6.82 11.99 -10.26
C GLN A 158 -6.25 11.46 -11.60
N PRO A 159 -5.13 10.71 -11.55
CA PRO A 159 -4.24 10.49 -12.71
C PRO A 159 -4.87 9.66 -13.85
N TRP A 160 -5.91 8.88 -13.53
CA TRP A 160 -6.52 7.90 -14.46
C TRP A 160 -7.97 8.25 -14.83
N GLN A 161 -8.35 9.54 -14.75
CA GLN A 161 -9.65 10.05 -15.16
C GLN A 161 -9.66 10.51 -16.62
N ASN A 162 -10.83 10.95 -17.11
CA ASN A 162 -11.00 11.60 -18.40
C ASN A 162 -10.62 10.77 -19.62
N LYS A 163 -10.92 9.47 -19.63
CA LYS A 163 -10.65 8.53 -20.74
C LYS A 163 -9.16 8.28 -21.00
N THR A 164 -8.30 8.52 -20.02
CA THR A 164 -6.87 8.22 -20.16
C THR A 164 -6.52 6.80 -19.73
N ALA A 165 -7.48 6.08 -19.11
CA ALA A 165 -7.27 4.74 -18.61
C ALA A 165 -8.59 3.93 -18.61
N ASP A 166 -8.46 2.61 -18.49
CA ASP A 166 -9.60 1.71 -18.31
C ASP A 166 -10.34 2.00 -17.01
N LYS A 167 -11.67 1.95 -17.06
CA LYS A 167 -12.50 2.36 -15.93
C LYS A 167 -12.45 1.38 -14.76
N MET A 168 -12.38 0.07 -15.03
CA MET A 168 -12.42 -0.96 -13.99
C MET A 168 -11.11 -0.97 -13.21
N MET A 169 -9.97 -0.94 -13.90
CA MET A 169 -8.66 -0.89 -13.25
C MET A 169 -8.43 0.45 -12.55
N SER A 170 -8.89 1.54 -13.14
CA SER A 170 -8.85 2.86 -12.48
C SER A 170 -9.71 2.89 -11.21
N ASP A 171 -10.88 2.24 -11.21
CA ASP A 171 -11.73 2.16 -10.02
C ASP A 171 -11.05 1.34 -8.91
N LEU A 172 -10.49 0.16 -9.25
CA LEU A 172 -9.70 -0.62 -8.29
C LEU A 172 -8.62 0.25 -7.63
N MET A 173 -7.76 0.86 -8.43
CA MET A 173 -6.62 1.62 -7.90
C MET A 173 -7.05 2.85 -7.11
N THR A 174 -8.08 3.56 -7.56
CA THR A 174 -8.55 4.78 -6.89
C THR A 174 -9.27 4.46 -5.59
N TRP A 175 -10.10 3.40 -5.59
CA TRP A 175 -10.78 2.92 -4.38
C TRP A 175 -9.77 2.45 -3.34
N HIS A 176 -8.84 1.56 -3.72
CA HIS A 176 -7.81 1.03 -2.83
C HIS A 176 -6.99 2.17 -2.21
N LEU A 177 -6.39 3.03 -3.04
CA LEU A 177 -5.58 4.16 -2.57
C LEU A 177 -6.36 5.17 -1.72
N ALA A 178 -7.68 5.26 -1.88
CA ALA A 178 -8.52 6.08 -1.01
C ALA A 178 -8.74 5.40 0.36
N GLU A 179 -8.90 4.07 0.43
CA GLU A 179 -8.93 3.34 1.70
C GLU A 179 -7.59 3.41 2.44
N GLU A 180 -6.43 3.44 1.73
CA GLU A 180 -5.11 3.71 2.33
C GLU A 180 -5.06 5.06 3.07
N VAL A 181 -5.72 6.09 2.52
CA VAL A 181 -5.84 7.38 3.20
C VAL A 181 -6.84 7.33 4.35
N GLU A 182 -7.89 6.51 4.26
CA GLU A 182 -8.88 6.33 5.33
C GLU A 182 -8.25 5.72 6.57
N HIS A 183 -7.47 4.65 6.45
CA HIS A 183 -6.92 3.88 7.57
C HIS A 183 -5.47 4.23 7.95
N ARG A 184 -4.86 5.23 7.35
CA ARG A 184 -3.44 5.60 7.44
C ARG A 184 -2.81 5.68 8.82
N SER A 185 -3.61 5.90 9.88
CA SER A 185 -3.09 6.02 11.24
C SER A 185 -2.96 4.69 11.96
N VAL A 186 -3.69 3.65 11.53
CA VAL A 186 -3.89 2.44 12.34
C VAL A 186 -2.59 1.70 12.64
N ALA A 187 -1.76 1.50 11.62
CA ALA A 187 -0.48 0.82 11.79
C ALA A 187 0.47 1.61 12.71
N PHE A 188 0.50 2.93 12.56
CA PHE A 188 1.32 3.81 13.39
C PHE A 188 0.83 3.85 14.83
N ASP A 189 -0.48 3.98 15.07
CA ASP A 189 -1.09 4.00 16.38
C ASP A 189 -0.86 2.67 17.12
N LEU A 190 -1.01 1.54 16.40
CA LEU A 190 -0.71 0.21 16.95
C LEU A 190 0.78 0.08 17.33
N TYR A 191 1.70 0.53 16.45
CA TYR A 191 3.13 0.54 16.76
C TYR A 191 3.43 1.34 18.02
N MET A 192 2.90 2.57 18.12
CA MET A 192 3.12 3.42 19.30
C MET A 192 2.52 2.84 20.57
N HIS A 193 1.33 2.20 20.47
CA HIS A 193 0.70 1.49 21.58
C HIS A 193 1.57 0.33 22.09
N LEU A 194 2.12 -0.49 21.20
CA LEU A 194 2.99 -1.61 21.56
C LEU A 194 4.35 -1.16 22.14
N CYS A 195 4.89 -0.01 21.70
CA CYS A 195 6.10 0.56 22.27
C CYS A 195 5.92 1.06 23.71
N GLY A 196 4.69 1.45 24.08
CA GLY A 196 4.35 2.05 25.39
C GLY A 196 4.76 3.53 25.51
N GLU A 197 3.99 4.29 26.29
CA GLU A 197 4.19 5.75 26.43
C GLU A 197 5.51 6.13 27.07
N GLU A 198 6.04 5.29 27.95
CA GLU A 198 7.29 5.53 28.68
C GLU A 198 8.54 5.49 27.77
N ASN A 199 8.41 4.90 26.58
CA ASN A 199 9.51 4.65 25.66
C ASN A 199 9.45 5.51 24.38
N LYS A 200 8.89 6.73 24.42
CA LYS A 200 8.69 7.57 23.23
C LYS A 200 9.99 7.87 22.45
N ILE A 201 11.10 8.08 23.14
CA ILE A 201 12.42 8.32 22.50
C ILE A 201 12.89 7.04 21.80
N PHE A 202 12.78 5.89 22.44
CA PHE A 202 13.13 4.61 21.85
C PHE A 202 12.25 4.31 20.63
N ALA A 203 10.94 4.47 20.74
CA ALA A 203 10.00 4.32 19.64
C ALA A 203 10.34 5.24 18.45
N TYR A 204 10.71 6.50 18.73
CA TYR A 204 11.15 7.42 17.70
C TYR A 204 12.41 6.93 16.99
N LEU A 205 13.46 6.56 17.74
CA LEU A 205 14.73 6.11 17.16
C LEU A 205 14.54 4.79 16.37
N GLN A 206 13.81 3.83 16.93
CA GLN A 206 13.49 2.57 16.24
C GLN A 206 12.72 2.83 14.95
N ARG A 207 11.73 3.72 14.98
CA ARG A 207 10.95 4.13 13.79
C ARG A 207 11.86 4.69 12.68
N GLN A 208 12.88 5.51 13.04
CA GLN A 208 13.81 6.03 12.04
C GLN A 208 14.67 4.92 11.44
N MET A 209 15.17 3.98 12.26
CA MET A 209 15.96 2.85 11.78
C MET A 209 15.13 1.91 10.87
N ILE A 210 13.87 1.68 11.23
CA ILE A 210 12.93 0.90 10.39
C ILE A 210 12.74 1.59 9.03
N MET A 211 12.46 2.89 9.01
CA MET A 211 12.27 3.63 7.76
C MET A 211 13.52 3.64 6.90
N LEU A 212 14.71 3.73 7.50
CA LEU A 212 15.98 3.66 6.78
C LEU A 212 16.16 2.32 6.03
N ALA A 213 15.56 1.24 6.52
CA ALA A 213 15.57 -0.06 5.87
C ALA A 213 14.37 -0.22 4.90
N VAL A 214 13.18 0.21 5.31
CA VAL A 214 11.93 0.02 4.54
C VAL A 214 11.91 0.87 3.29
N ALA A 215 12.33 2.13 3.34
CA ALA A 215 12.29 3.03 2.18
C ALA A 215 13.09 2.50 0.97
N PRO A 216 14.37 2.13 1.10
CA PRO A 216 15.10 1.54 -0.01
C PRO A 216 14.59 0.13 -0.37
N GLY A 217 14.18 -0.67 0.61
CA GLY A 217 13.64 -2.02 0.40
C GLY A 217 12.35 -1.99 -0.41
N PHE A 218 11.41 -1.13 -0.05
CA PHE A 218 10.14 -0.94 -0.77
C PHE A 218 10.38 -0.44 -2.21
N THR A 219 11.22 0.59 -2.35
CA THR A 219 11.60 1.11 -3.67
C THR A 219 12.23 0.03 -4.55
N PHE A 220 13.13 -0.78 -3.97
CA PHE A 220 13.77 -1.87 -4.70
C PHE A 220 12.78 -2.98 -5.06
N ALA A 221 11.84 -3.32 -4.17
CA ALA A 221 10.81 -4.32 -4.44
C ALA A 221 9.91 -3.90 -5.60
N ILE A 222 9.39 -2.66 -5.61
CA ILE A 222 8.60 -2.13 -6.74
C ILE A 222 9.41 -2.12 -8.04
N TYR A 223 10.70 -1.73 -7.96
CA TYR A 223 11.58 -1.77 -9.13
C TYR A 223 11.75 -3.20 -9.68
N GLN A 224 11.88 -4.22 -8.84
CA GLN A 224 11.99 -5.60 -9.28
C GLN A 224 10.67 -6.11 -9.88
N CYS A 225 9.52 -5.78 -9.27
CA CYS A 225 8.20 -6.07 -9.82
C CYS A 225 8.00 -5.43 -11.21
N PHE A 226 8.36 -4.16 -11.36
CA PHE A 226 8.32 -3.48 -12.65
C PHE A 226 9.22 -4.15 -13.69
N LYS A 227 10.46 -4.49 -13.33
CA LYS A 227 11.39 -5.18 -14.23
C LYS A 227 10.87 -6.54 -14.68
N GLU A 228 10.23 -7.26 -13.78
CA GLU A 228 9.65 -8.56 -14.08
C GLU A 228 8.60 -8.46 -15.21
N LEU A 229 7.71 -7.48 -15.12
CA LEU A 229 6.72 -7.22 -16.17
C LEU A 229 7.38 -6.67 -17.44
N ALA A 230 8.28 -5.69 -17.29
CA ALA A 230 8.91 -5.03 -18.43
C ALA A 230 9.76 -5.97 -19.30
N ARG A 231 10.38 -7.01 -18.72
CA ARG A 231 11.18 -7.98 -19.49
C ARG A 231 10.33 -8.86 -20.42
N GLN A 232 9.05 -9.05 -20.08
CA GLN A 232 8.13 -9.92 -20.80
C GLN A 232 7.36 -9.18 -21.90
N ASP A 233 7.29 -7.85 -21.87
CA ASP A 233 6.57 -7.02 -22.82
C ASP A 233 7.51 -6.35 -23.83
N THR A 234 7.24 -6.54 -25.13
CA THR A 234 8.05 -6.01 -26.23
C THR A 234 8.14 -4.49 -26.23
N GLN A 235 7.10 -3.77 -25.80
CA GLN A 235 7.06 -2.31 -25.77
C GLN A 235 7.89 -1.72 -24.61
N THR A 236 8.03 -2.45 -23.53
CA THR A 236 8.74 -2.01 -22.31
C THR A 236 10.06 -2.75 -22.10
N LYS A 237 10.38 -3.77 -22.89
CA LYS A 237 11.57 -4.62 -22.76
C LYS A 237 12.89 -3.84 -22.62
N ARG A 238 13.00 -2.67 -23.24
CA ARG A 238 14.17 -1.81 -23.09
C ARG A 238 14.47 -1.43 -21.63
N TYR A 239 13.44 -1.32 -20.80
CA TYR A 239 13.57 -0.90 -19.40
C TYR A 239 14.13 -2.02 -18.49
N GLN A 240 14.10 -3.29 -18.91
CA GLN A 240 14.71 -4.40 -18.16
C GLN A 240 16.20 -4.18 -17.88
N ASN A 241 16.91 -3.45 -18.78
CA ASN A 241 18.33 -3.16 -18.67
C ASN A 241 18.63 -1.86 -17.87
N TYR A 242 17.59 -1.14 -17.43
CA TYR A 242 17.80 0.05 -16.60
C TYR A 242 18.16 -0.35 -15.18
N GLY A 243 19.23 0.23 -14.64
CA GLY A 243 19.50 0.17 -13.21
C GLY A 243 18.47 1.01 -12.42
N LEU A 244 18.43 0.84 -11.11
CA LEU A 244 17.46 1.53 -10.24
C LEU A 244 17.43 3.04 -10.47
N LEU A 245 18.57 3.71 -10.45
CA LEU A 245 18.65 5.17 -10.64
C LEU A 245 18.07 5.63 -11.98
N ARG A 246 18.35 4.88 -13.05
CA ARG A 246 17.81 5.19 -14.39
C ARG A 246 16.29 4.96 -14.45
N SER A 247 15.79 3.93 -13.77
CA SER A 247 14.35 3.68 -13.66
C SER A 247 13.64 4.79 -12.90
N LEU A 248 14.23 5.28 -11.81
CA LEU A 248 13.70 6.42 -11.06
C LEU A 248 13.73 7.73 -11.86
N ALA A 249 14.78 7.94 -12.65
CA ALA A 249 14.85 9.08 -13.58
C ALA A 249 13.77 8.96 -14.66
N GLN A 250 13.54 7.76 -15.22
CA GLN A 250 12.47 7.53 -16.18
C GLN A 250 11.08 7.77 -15.58
N MET A 251 10.85 7.35 -14.34
CA MET A 251 9.61 7.64 -13.61
C MET A 251 9.39 9.16 -13.46
N ALA A 252 10.45 9.92 -13.16
CA ALA A 252 10.36 11.38 -13.07
C ALA A 252 10.02 12.03 -14.43
N ILE A 253 10.63 11.53 -15.52
CA ILE A 253 10.32 11.98 -16.90
C ILE A 253 8.85 11.67 -17.21
N GLU A 254 8.37 10.48 -16.88
CA GLU A 254 7.01 10.06 -17.16
C GLU A 254 5.99 10.88 -16.34
N ASN A 255 6.28 11.15 -15.07
CA ASN A 255 5.46 12.05 -14.27
C ASN A 255 5.37 13.46 -14.90
N ALA A 256 6.49 14.00 -15.36
CA ALA A 256 6.51 15.33 -15.99
C ALA A 256 5.69 15.37 -17.28
N ARG A 257 5.67 14.25 -18.03
CA ARG A 257 5.00 14.12 -19.33
C ARG A 257 3.50 13.88 -19.22
N SER A 258 3.09 12.92 -18.38
CA SER A 258 1.72 12.39 -18.37
C SER A 258 0.97 12.64 -17.06
N LYS A 259 1.70 12.83 -15.95
CA LYS A 259 1.17 12.85 -14.58
C LYS A 259 0.40 11.58 -14.18
N GLN A 260 0.56 10.49 -14.92
CA GLN A 260 -0.11 9.21 -14.66
C GLN A 260 0.59 8.34 -13.62
N VAL A 261 1.79 8.72 -13.21
CA VAL A 261 2.58 8.09 -12.15
C VAL A 261 3.07 9.16 -11.16
N PRO A 262 3.30 8.83 -9.88
CA PRO A 262 3.80 9.80 -8.92
C PRO A 262 5.23 10.23 -9.25
N SER A 263 5.62 11.42 -8.80
CA SER A 263 7.02 11.84 -8.86
C SER A 263 7.83 11.13 -7.78
N PHE A 264 8.97 10.54 -8.15
CA PHE A 264 9.90 9.98 -7.17
C PHE A 264 10.33 11.03 -6.13
N PHE A 265 10.50 12.28 -6.53
CA PHE A 265 10.85 13.35 -5.60
C PHE A 265 9.74 13.63 -4.58
N SER A 266 8.44 13.54 -4.95
CA SER A 266 7.36 13.69 -3.97
C SER A 266 7.37 12.57 -2.94
N VAL A 267 7.71 11.34 -3.35
CA VAL A 267 7.92 10.21 -2.45
C VAL A 267 9.04 10.50 -1.45
N VAL A 268 10.21 10.93 -1.94
CA VAL A 268 11.35 11.26 -1.08
C VAL A 268 11.04 12.44 -0.16
N PHE A 269 10.35 13.47 -0.66
CA PHE A 269 9.96 14.62 0.16
C PHE A 269 8.97 14.27 1.27
N SER A 270 8.15 13.23 1.12
CA SER A 270 7.26 12.78 2.20
C SER A 270 8.03 12.30 3.43
N LEU A 271 9.22 11.71 3.24
CA LEU A 271 10.08 11.23 4.32
C LEU A 271 10.48 12.33 5.32
N LYS A 272 10.57 13.59 4.88
CA LYS A 272 10.84 14.72 5.80
C LYS A 272 9.78 14.88 6.90
N HIS A 273 8.53 14.48 6.62
CA HIS A 273 7.47 14.50 7.62
C HIS A 273 7.67 13.37 8.63
N TRP A 274 8.01 12.18 8.17
CA TRP A 274 8.34 11.04 9.03
C TRP A 274 9.47 11.32 10.01
N LEU A 275 10.48 12.11 9.60
CA LEU A 275 11.62 12.46 10.44
C LEU A 275 11.26 13.37 11.65
N LYS A 276 10.10 14.02 11.64
CA LYS A 276 9.71 14.90 12.76
C LYS A 276 9.37 14.07 14.00
N PRO A 277 9.86 14.43 15.20
CA PRO A 277 9.45 13.76 16.45
C PRO A 277 7.93 13.78 16.69
N SER A 278 7.26 14.86 16.26
CA SER A 278 5.81 15.05 16.35
C SER A 278 5.03 14.49 15.15
N TYR A 279 5.66 13.66 14.30
CA TYR A 279 4.98 13.07 13.16
C TYR A 279 3.83 12.16 13.60
N HIS A 280 2.72 12.31 12.91
CA HIS A 280 1.59 11.40 12.98
C HIS A 280 0.91 11.33 11.61
N PRO A 281 0.62 10.13 11.06
CA PRO A 281 0.02 9.97 9.74
C PRO A 281 -1.34 10.65 9.60
N TYR A 282 -2.03 10.86 10.70
CA TYR A 282 -3.29 11.56 10.71
C TYR A 282 -3.25 12.91 9.97
N TYR A 283 -2.12 13.62 10.03
CA TYR A 283 -1.94 14.91 9.38
C TYR A 283 -1.60 14.82 7.88
N GLU A 284 -1.41 13.62 7.37
CA GLU A 284 -1.21 13.35 5.94
C GLU A 284 -2.57 13.08 5.27
N GLY A 285 -2.74 13.49 4.01
CA GLY A 285 -3.96 13.24 3.26
C GLY A 285 -5.25 13.90 3.85
N ASP A 286 -6.40 13.51 3.33
CA ASP A 286 -7.72 14.03 3.70
C ASP A 286 -8.77 12.92 3.72
N THR A 287 -9.22 12.52 4.92
CA THR A 287 -10.21 11.45 5.09
C THR A 287 -11.55 11.76 4.45
N LEU A 288 -12.03 13.01 4.52
CA LEU A 288 -13.33 13.36 3.90
C LEU A 288 -13.27 13.23 2.38
N LYS A 289 -12.16 13.65 1.77
CA LYS A 289 -11.93 13.48 0.34
C LYS A 289 -11.81 12.01 -0.04
N ALA A 290 -11.10 11.20 0.78
CA ALA A 290 -11.00 9.76 0.60
C ALA A 290 -12.39 9.10 0.62
N LEU A 291 -13.19 9.37 1.65
CA LEU A 291 -14.56 8.85 1.77
C LEU A 291 -15.45 9.29 0.61
N GLN A 292 -15.31 10.53 0.14
CA GLN A 292 -16.04 11.00 -1.04
C GLN A 292 -15.67 10.18 -2.29
N VAL A 293 -14.40 9.89 -2.50
CA VAL A 293 -13.91 9.08 -3.63
C VAL A 293 -14.42 7.66 -3.51
N ILE A 294 -14.28 7.01 -2.34
CA ILE A 294 -14.77 5.66 -2.05
C ILE A 294 -16.27 5.56 -2.35
N ASN A 295 -17.08 6.48 -1.83
CA ASN A 295 -18.52 6.48 -2.05
C ASN A 295 -18.91 6.74 -3.50
N ASN A 296 -18.03 7.32 -4.31
CA ASN A 296 -18.23 7.52 -5.74
C ASN A 296 -17.73 6.36 -6.60
N SER A 297 -16.98 5.43 -6.05
CA SER A 297 -16.55 4.22 -6.76
C SER A 297 -17.72 3.44 -7.34
N PRO A 298 -17.73 3.11 -8.63
CA PRO A 298 -18.72 2.24 -9.25
C PRO A 298 -18.86 0.89 -8.53
N ALA A 299 -17.76 0.26 -8.12
CA ALA A 299 -17.77 -1.01 -7.41
C ALA A 299 -18.44 -0.91 -6.04
N VAL A 300 -18.20 0.19 -5.28
CA VAL A 300 -18.87 0.45 -3.99
C VAL A 300 -20.36 0.73 -4.19
N LYS A 301 -20.74 1.49 -5.20
CA LYS A 301 -22.16 1.78 -5.52
C LYS A 301 -22.93 0.50 -5.86
N ALA A 302 -22.31 -0.44 -6.59
CA ALA A 302 -22.91 -1.73 -6.90
C ALA A 302 -23.23 -2.54 -5.63
N LEU A 303 -22.36 -2.52 -4.61
CA LEU A 303 -22.65 -3.15 -3.30
C LEU A 303 -23.86 -2.56 -2.59
N THR A 304 -24.01 -1.24 -2.64
CA THR A 304 -25.11 -0.54 -1.97
C THR A 304 -26.46 -0.92 -2.60
N GLN A 305 -26.49 -1.07 -3.93
CA GLN A 305 -27.69 -1.51 -4.65
C GLN A 305 -28.10 -2.94 -4.30
N LEU A 306 -27.12 -3.86 -4.13
CA LEU A 306 -27.40 -5.25 -3.75
C LEU A 306 -27.90 -5.41 -2.30
N ARG A 307 -27.62 -4.44 -1.41
CA ARG A 307 -28.10 -4.46 -0.02
C ARG A 307 -29.54 -3.92 0.15
N VAL A 308 -30.07 -3.27 -0.87
CA VAL A 308 -31.42 -2.63 -0.85
C VAL A 308 -32.45 -3.56 -1.52
N CYS A 309 -32.05 -4.58 -2.26
CA CYS A 309 -32.89 -5.63 -2.81
C CYS A 309 -32.95 -6.85 -1.89
#